data_b7bfddc1fa3b3397c69e3a7d4b365424
#
_entry.id   b7bfddc1fa3b3397c69e3a7d4b365424
#
_cell.length_a   1.000
_cell.length_b   1.000
_cell.length_c   1.000
_cell.angle_alpha   90.00
_cell.angle_beta   90.00
_cell.angle_gamma   90.00
#
_symmetry.space_group_name_H-M   'P 1'
#
loop_
_entity.id
_entity.type
_entity.pdbx_description
1 polymer ?
#
loop_
_entity_poly.entity_id
_entity_poly.type
_entity_poly.pdbx_seq_one_letter_code
_entity_poly.pdbx_strand_id
1 'polypeptide(L)'
;MIVKHPREYVVDKLQYALNPKTIAVVGASRYSTKVGYKVVDGLLTWGYKGKIYPVNPRADKVAGFTAYKTVKDISDEIDLAFLAVPAHIVKSVLEDCVEKKVKIVVIATSAFKEIGRGTLQDELTQYCRDHELPLIGPNLVGMGSPYLNFNCGFIPYLPIKGPVAMISQSGANLLAALGTSQKDHFGMSFFVGLGNKADVDFCEFISYAGRDENSKCLAIYIEGLDSPDAFIEACRSVDKPIVTIKVGGSKIGEKAAFAHTASENKGTNDAFYDDIFEKAGAIRATTWQEFLDISMALGMQPAPKGDNIVMITNGGGSGLLSCDHFERRGMPMHELAEISPNLAGRIRAYMPMFGSPLNPVDISGTASPVQYKGAFTQVMRDPNVHGILGSICPTAVTDVPAVTNLVIDIYETYKHLGKPFIMECQGGEECQEAIMKLRDHGIPAYPTA
;
A
#
# COMPACT_ATOMS: atom_id res chain seq x y z
N MET A 1 -18.89 -13.05 -23.46
CA MET A 1 -19.14 -13.76 -22.18
C MET A 1 -18.69 -12.85 -21.05
N ILE A 2 -19.54 -12.53 -20.07
CA ILE A 2 -19.13 -11.73 -18.91
C ILE A 2 -18.19 -12.61 -18.10
N VAL A 3 -16.94 -12.18 -17.94
CA VAL A 3 -15.95 -12.89 -17.13
C VAL A 3 -16.31 -12.68 -15.66
N LYS A 4 -16.55 -13.78 -14.93
CA LYS A 4 -16.85 -13.73 -13.50
C LYS A 4 -15.54 -13.48 -12.73
N HIS A 5 -15.49 -12.45 -11.93
CA HIS A 5 -14.35 -12.11 -11.08
C HIS A 5 -14.67 -12.34 -9.59
N PRO A 6 -13.66 -12.63 -8.73
CA PRO A 6 -12.31 -13.03 -9.12
C PRO A 6 -12.27 -14.44 -9.72
N ARG A 7 -11.34 -14.67 -10.63
CA ARG A 7 -11.08 -16.01 -11.20
C ARG A 7 -10.11 -16.76 -10.30
N GLU A 8 -10.60 -17.74 -9.56
CA GLU A 8 -9.81 -18.48 -8.57
C GLU A 8 -8.48 -19.03 -9.13
N TYR A 9 -8.50 -19.62 -10.33
CA TYR A 9 -7.30 -20.16 -10.95
C TYR A 9 -6.25 -19.06 -11.25
N VAL A 10 -6.69 -17.80 -11.46
CA VAL A 10 -5.79 -16.64 -11.63
C VAL A 10 -5.23 -16.23 -10.28
N VAL A 11 -6.08 -16.13 -9.26
CA VAL A 11 -5.67 -15.81 -7.88
C VAL A 11 -4.58 -16.77 -7.42
N ASP A 12 -4.76 -18.08 -7.66
CA ASP A 12 -3.75 -19.09 -7.30
C ASP A 12 -2.44 -18.94 -8.09
N LYS A 13 -2.52 -18.46 -9.35
CA LYS A 13 -1.32 -18.20 -10.16
C LYS A 13 -0.60 -16.89 -9.79
N LEU A 14 -1.24 -15.95 -9.06
CA LEU A 14 -0.56 -14.72 -8.64
C LEU A 14 0.65 -14.97 -7.73
N GLN A 15 0.71 -16.10 -7.03
CA GLN A 15 1.92 -16.49 -6.31
C GLN A 15 3.16 -16.56 -7.22
N TYR A 16 3.01 -16.97 -8.48
CA TYR A 16 4.10 -17.01 -9.46
C TYR A 16 4.49 -15.62 -9.98
N ALA A 17 3.64 -14.61 -9.80
CA ALA A 17 3.97 -13.23 -10.11
C ALA A 17 4.65 -12.52 -8.92
N LEU A 18 4.19 -12.76 -7.69
CA LEU A 18 4.64 -12.05 -6.48
C LEU A 18 5.72 -12.80 -5.67
N ASN A 19 5.84 -14.13 -5.89
CA ASN A 19 6.88 -14.98 -5.29
C ASN A 19 7.44 -15.99 -6.31
N PRO A 20 7.91 -15.55 -7.49
CA PRO A 20 8.46 -16.44 -8.50
C PRO A 20 9.77 -17.09 -8.02
N LYS A 21 10.03 -18.31 -8.44
CA LYS A 21 11.32 -18.96 -8.26
C LYS A 21 12.18 -18.84 -9.52
N THR A 22 11.55 -18.69 -10.68
CA THR A 22 12.19 -18.58 -11.98
C THR A 22 11.56 -17.46 -12.80
N ILE A 23 12.39 -16.58 -13.34
CA ILE A 23 11.93 -15.40 -14.11
C ILE A 23 12.62 -15.37 -15.45
N ALA A 24 11.86 -15.35 -16.53
CA ALA A 24 12.35 -15.02 -17.87
C ALA A 24 12.12 -13.53 -18.14
N VAL A 25 13.20 -12.77 -18.36
CA VAL A 25 13.12 -11.36 -18.76
C VAL A 25 13.26 -11.27 -20.28
N VAL A 26 12.11 -11.16 -20.97
CA VAL A 26 12.05 -11.15 -22.45
C VAL A 26 12.23 -9.73 -22.96
N GLY A 27 13.23 -9.52 -23.82
CA GLY A 27 13.69 -8.18 -24.20
C GLY A 27 14.77 -7.63 -23.27
N ALA A 28 15.38 -8.50 -22.46
CA ALA A 28 16.56 -8.15 -21.67
C ALA A 28 17.64 -7.56 -22.56
N SER A 29 18.20 -6.41 -22.17
CA SER A 29 19.14 -5.65 -22.99
C SER A 29 20.54 -5.60 -22.35
N ARG A 30 21.57 -5.57 -23.18
CA ARG A 30 22.94 -5.25 -22.73
C ARG A 30 23.18 -3.75 -22.47
N TYR A 31 22.26 -2.90 -22.88
CA TYR A 31 22.35 -1.46 -22.71
C TYR A 31 21.64 -1.02 -21.42
N SER A 32 22.38 -0.42 -20.49
CA SER A 32 21.90 -0.04 -19.14
C SER A 32 20.73 0.97 -19.12
N THR A 33 20.53 1.70 -20.21
CA THR A 33 19.41 2.67 -20.36
C THR A 33 18.09 2.03 -20.78
N LYS A 34 18.08 0.76 -21.13
CA LYS A 34 16.88 0.06 -21.60
C LYS A 34 16.12 -0.61 -20.47
N VAL A 35 14.79 -0.62 -20.57
CA VAL A 35 13.89 -1.24 -19.57
C VAL A 35 14.30 -2.69 -19.25
N GLY A 36 14.50 -3.52 -20.28
CA GLY A 36 14.86 -4.91 -20.06
C GLY A 36 16.21 -5.12 -19.33
N TYR A 37 17.15 -4.16 -19.40
CA TYR A 37 18.34 -4.17 -18.56
C TYR A 37 17.99 -3.84 -17.10
N LYS A 38 17.20 -2.78 -16.91
CA LYS A 38 16.82 -2.30 -15.58
C LYS A 38 16.06 -3.34 -14.77
N VAL A 39 15.27 -4.18 -15.43
CA VAL A 39 14.58 -5.30 -14.76
C VAL A 39 15.59 -6.32 -14.20
N VAL A 40 16.55 -6.75 -15.02
CA VAL A 40 17.60 -7.69 -14.57
C VAL A 40 18.47 -7.06 -13.47
N ASP A 41 18.87 -5.82 -13.67
CA ASP A 41 19.67 -5.03 -12.74
C ASP A 41 18.95 -4.84 -11.38
N GLY A 42 17.65 -4.52 -11.41
CA GLY A 42 16.83 -4.40 -10.20
C GLY A 42 16.72 -5.70 -9.40
N LEU A 43 16.49 -6.83 -10.07
CA LEU A 43 16.48 -8.15 -9.42
C LEU A 43 17.80 -8.45 -8.72
N LEU A 44 18.94 -8.09 -9.34
CA LEU A 44 20.27 -8.28 -8.76
C LEU A 44 20.56 -7.32 -7.61
N THR A 45 20.32 -6.03 -7.85
CA THR A 45 20.62 -4.97 -6.88
C THR A 45 19.92 -5.19 -5.55
N TRP A 46 18.67 -5.63 -5.59
CA TRP A 46 17.87 -5.89 -4.38
C TRP A 46 18.04 -7.29 -3.81
N GLY A 47 18.85 -8.15 -4.48
CA GLY A 47 19.25 -9.43 -3.95
C GLY A 47 18.20 -10.53 -4.05
N TYR A 48 17.41 -10.53 -5.14
CA TYR A 48 16.48 -11.60 -5.46
C TYR A 48 17.22 -12.96 -5.48
N LYS A 49 16.61 -13.99 -4.91
CA LYS A 49 17.25 -15.31 -4.70
C LYS A 49 16.84 -16.37 -5.72
N GLY A 50 15.83 -16.10 -6.55
CA GLY A 50 15.42 -17.02 -7.60
C GLY A 50 16.35 -16.98 -8.83
N LYS A 51 16.05 -17.80 -9.82
CA LYS A 51 16.81 -17.88 -11.07
C LYS A 51 16.31 -16.81 -12.07
N ILE A 52 17.24 -16.15 -12.74
CA ILE A 52 16.97 -15.10 -13.74
C ILE A 52 17.47 -15.60 -15.09
N TYR A 53 16.59 -15.60 -16.09
CA TYR A 53 16.84 -15.99 -17.46
C TYR A 53 16.63 -14.80 -18.40
N PRO A 54 17.70 -14.05 -18.75
CA PRO A 54 17.59 -13.03 -19.79
C PRO A 54 17.28 -13.66 -21.14
N VAL A 55 16.30 -13.14 -21.87
CA VAL A 55 15.94 -13.58 -23.21
C VAL A 55 16.16 -12.43 -24.20
N ASN A 56 17.08 -12.61 -25.13
CA ASN A 56 17.39 -11.67 -26.20
C ASN A 56 18.02 -12.38 -27.39
N PRO A 57 17.40 -12.38 -28.59
CA PRO A 57 17.94 -13.07 -29.76
C PRO A 57 19.28 -12.51 -30.29
N ARG A 58 19.65 -11.28 -29.84
CA ARG A 58 20.84 -10.55 -30.34
C ARG A 58 21.94 -10.40 -29.27
N ALA A 59 21.82 -11.07 -28.13
CA ALA A 59 22.84 -11.02 -27.08
C ALA A 59 23.18 -12.42 -26.59
N ASP A 60 24.45 -12.65 -26.26
CA ASP A 60 24.90 -13.89 -25.65
C ASP A 60 24.93 -13.77 -24.11
N LYS A 61 25.10 -12.53 -23.61
CA LYS A 61 25.08 -12.23 -22.18
C LYS A 61 24.37 -10.90 -21.90
N VAL A 62 23.66 -10.84 -20.76
CA VAL A 62 23.05 -9.61 -20.22
C VAL A 62 23.34 -9.57 -18.72
N ALA A 63 23.91 -8.48 -18.20
CA ALA A 63 24.25 -8.28 -16.80
C ALA A 63 24.99 -9.48 -16.16
N GLY A 64 25.87 -10.13 -16.94
CA GLY A 64 26.68 -11.30 -16.50
C GLY A 64 26.01 -12.65 -16.69
N PHE A 65 24.70 -12.72 -16.94
CA PHE A 65 23.98 -13.97 -17.19
C PHE A 65 24.03 -14.36 -18.68
N THR A 66 24.03 -15.65 -18.96
CA THR A 66 23.81 -16.20 -20.30
C THR A 66 22.42 -15.81 -20.76
N ALA A 67 22.32 -15.26 -21.98
CA ALA A 67 21.04 -14.90 -22.57
C ALA A 67 20.56 -16.00 -23.53
N TYR A 68 19.26 -16.30 -23.48
CA TYR A 68 18.59 -17.26 -24.33
C TYR A 68 18.00 -16.55 -25.55
N LYS A 69 17.86 -17.26 -26.67
CA LYS A 69 17.28 -16.63 -27.88
C LYS A 69 15.77 -16.50 -27.79
N THR A 70 15.11 -17.51 -27.23
CA THR A 70 13.66 -17.53 -26.95
C THR A 70 13.39 -18.07 -25.56
N VAL A 71 12.17 -17.93 -25.04
CA VAL A 71 11.76 -18.51 -23.75
C VAL A 71 11.79 -20.04 -23.82
N LYS A 72 11.57 -20.63 -24.98
CA LYS A 72 11.56 -22.09 -25.20
C LYS A 72 12.93 -22.73 -25.02
N ASP A 73 14.01 -21.99 -25.26
CA ASP A 73 15.39 -22.49 -25.13
C ASP A 73 15.82 -22.69 -23.67
N ILE A 74 15.06 -22.17 -22.71
CA ILE A 74 15.32 -22.32 -21.28
C ILE A 74 14.89 -23.73 -20.86
N SER A 75 15.79 -24.50 -20.25
CA SER A 75 15.50 -25.89 -19.82
C SER A 75 14.55 -25.95 -18.61
N ASP A 76 14.70 -25.01 -17.67
CA ASP A 76 13.91 -24.97 -16.44
C ASP A 76 12.46 -24.54 -16.69
N GLU A 77 11.54 -24.91 -15.79
CA GLU A 77 10.19 -24.33 -15.76
C GLU A 77 10.28 -22.84 -15.47
N ILE A 78 9.37 -22.06 -16.03
CA ILE A 78 9.31 -20.61 -15.86
C ILE A 78 8.02 -20.23 -15.11
N ASP A 79 8.18 -19.63 -13.93
CA ASP A 79 7.07 -19.12 -13.16
C ASP A 79 6.54 -17.83 -13.78
N LEU A 80 7.43 -16.87 -14.03
CA LEU A 80 7.12 -15.53 -14.51
C LEU A 80 7.87 -15.19 -15.80
N ALA A 81 7.16 -14.78 -16.85
CA ALA A 81 7.79 -14.12 -17.99
C ALA A 81 7.47 -12.62 -17.96
N PHE A 82 8.50 -11.79 -17.81
CA PHE A 82 8.40 -10.34 -17.86
C PHE A 82 8.78 -9.84 -19.27
N LEU A 83 7.82 -9.23 -19.98
CA LEU A 83 7.96 -8.82 -21.37
C LEU A 83 8.25 -7.31 -21.48
N ALA A 84 9.45 -6.98 -21.99
CA ALA A 84 9.90 -5.62 -22.31
C ALA A 84 10.33 -5.54 -23.78
N VAL A 85 9.47 -6.01 -24.67
CA VAL A 85 9.67 -6.05 -26.13
C VAL A 85 8.70 -5.11 -26.85
N PRO A 86 8.98 -4.66 -28.10
CA PRO A 86 8.04 -3.86 -28.87
C PRO A 86 6.66 -4.53 -29.03
N ALA A 87 5.58 -3.76 -29.01
CA ALA A 87 4.21 -4.26 -29.02
C ALA A 87 3.90 -5.27 -30.16
N HIS A 88 4.46 -5.06 -31.34
CA HIS A 88 4.26 -5.95 -32.51
C HIS A 88 4.92 -7.34 -32.37
N ILE A 89 5.84 -7.50 -31.40
CA ILE A 89 6.51 -8.79 -31.10
C ILE A 89 5.79 -9.55 -29.98
N VAL A 90 4.96 -8.88 -29.16
CA VAL A 90 4.36 -9.47 -27.97
C VAL A 90 3.62 -10.76 -28.28
N LYS A 91 2.85 -10.83 -29.40
CA LYS A 91 2.08 -12.02 -29.75
C LYS A 91 2.96 -13.26 -29.90
N SER A 92 4.03 -13.16 -30.68
CA SER A 92 4.94 -14.30 -30.89
C SER A 92 5.64 -14.75 -29.59
N VAL A 93 5.91 -13.81 -28.66
CA VAL A 93 6.45 -14.15 -27.34
C VAL A 93 5.41 -14.84 -26.47
N LEU A 94 4.14 -14.45 -26.53
CA LEU A 94 3.06 -15.14 -25.82
C LEU A 94 2.87 -16.57 -26.34
N GLU A 95 2.98 -16.80 -27.65
CA GLU A 95 2.97 -18.13 -28.27
C GLU A 95 4.11 -19.01 -27.71
N ASP A 96 5.32 -18.48 -27.62
CA ASP A 96 6.46 -19.15 -26.99
C ASP A 96 6.21 -19.43 -25.49
N CYS A 97 5.59 -18.50 -24.76
CA CYS A 97 5.24 -18.67 -23.34
C CYS A 97 4.20 -19.79 -23.14
N VAL A 98 3.19 -19.87 -24.00
CA VAL A 98 2.17 -20.93 -23.97
C VAL A 98 2.83 -22.29 -24.21
N GLU A 99 3.64 -22.43 -25.26
CA GLU A 99 4.36 -23.67 -25.59
C GLU A 99 5.29 -24.09 -24.43
N LYS A 100 5.97 -23.13 -23.80
CA LYS A 100 6.85 -23.32 -22.64
C LYS A 100 6.08 -23.61 -21.34
N LYS A 101 4.76 -23.42 -21.30
CA LYS A 101 3.89 -23.57 -20.12
C LYS A 101 4.29 -22.61 -18.98
N VAL A 102 4.63 -21.37 -19.34
CA VAL A 102 4.86 -20.29 -18.37
C VAL A 102 3.61 -20.14 -17.49
N LYS A 103 3.80 -19.91 -16.19
CA LYS A 103 2.66 -19.89 -15.26
C LYS A 103 1.87 -18.57 -15.33
N ILE A 104 2.58 -17.44 -15.51
CA ILE A 104 1.99 -16.09 -15.61
C ILE A 104 2.88 -15.17 -16.42
N VAL A 105 2.29 -14.21 -17.13
CA VAL A 105 3.03 -13.20 -17.90
C VAL A 105 2.75 -11.80 -17.39
N VAL A 106 3.76 -10.94 -17.47
CA VAL A 106 3.70 -9.52 -17.18
C VAL A 106 4.17 -8.74 -18.38
N ILE A 107 3.36 -7.82 -18.88
CA ILE A 107 3.68 -7.02 -20.05
C ILE A 107 3.93 -5.57 -19.65
N ALA A 108 5.21 -5.18 -19.55
CA ALA A 108 5.58 -3.79 -19.26
C ALA A 108 5.42 -2.87 -20.47
N THR A 109 5.45 -3.46 -21.66
CA THR A 109 5.33 -2.75 -22.94
C THR A 109 4.07 -1.88 -23.00
N SER A 110 4.22 -0.64 -23.43
CA SER A 110 3.14 0.28 -23.81
C SER A 110 2.87 0.21 -25.33
N ALA A 111 2.01 1.08 -25.83
CA ALA A 111 1.55 1.19 -27.21
C ALA A 111 0.41 0.22 -27.58
N PHE A 112 -0.58 0.13 -26.68
CA PHE A 112 -1.83 -0.63 -26.84
C PHE A 112 -3.05 0.31 -26.77
N LYS A 113 -4.00 0.05 -25.90
CA LYS A 113 -5.26 0.81 -25.78
C LYS A 113 -5.03 2.30 -25.53
N GLU A 114 -4.00 2.67 -24.77
CA GLU A 114 -3.64 4.05 -24.44
C GLU A 114 -3.22 4.90 -25.66
N ILE A 115 -2.90 4.26 -26.79
CA ILE A 115 -2.65 4.95 -28.07
C ILE A 115 -3.65 4.54 -29.16
N GLY A 116 -4.84 4.07 -28.78
CA GLY A 116 -5.91 3.70 -29.72
C GLY A 116 -5.78 2.31 -30.33
N ARG A 117 -4.86 1.44 -29.86
CA ARG A 117 -4.72 0.05 -30.35
C ARG A 117 -5.44 -0.96 -29.46
N GLY A 118 -6.68 -0.65 -29.11
CA GLY A 118 -7.51 -1.53 -28.25
C GLY A 118 -7.70 -2.92 -28.83
N THR A 119 -7.99 -3.04 -30.13
CA THR A 119 -8.17 -4.32 -30.82
C THR A 119 -6.97 -5.27 -30.62
N LEU A 120 -5.74 -4.75 -30.75
CA LEU A 120 -4.53 -5.56 -30.52
C LEU A 120 -4.46 -6.05 -29.05
N GLN A 121 -4.76 -5.19 -28.10
CA GLN A 121 -4.79 -5.58 -26.69
C GLN A 121 -5.83 -6.66 -26.43
N ASP A 122 -7.05 -6.52 -26.98
CA ASP A 122 -8.15 -7.47 -26.80
C ASP A 122 -7.81 -8.84 -27.43
N GLU A 123 -7.18 -8.86 -28.62
CA GLU A 123 -6.71 -10.09 -29.26
C GLU A 123 -5.69 -10.84 -28.37
N LEU A 124 -4.69 -10.12 -27.81
CA LEU A 124 -3.68 -10.71 -26.95
C LEU A 124 -4.29 -11.22 -25.63
N THR A 125 -5.22 -10.46 -25.09
CA THR A 125 -5.94 -10.84 -23.85
C THR A 125 -6.76 -12.09 -24.09
N GLN A 126 -7.51 -12.16 -25.20
CA GLN A 126 -8.31 -13.34 -25.52
C GLN A 126 -7.41 -14.56 -25.77
N TYR A 127 -6.29 -14.39 -26.47
CA TYR A 127 -5.31 -15.46 -26.68
C TYR A 127 -4.78 -16.01 -25.35
N CYS A 128 -4.44 -15.14 -24.39
CA CYS A 128 -3.98 -15.55 -23.08
C CYS A 128 -5.06 -16.30 -22.29
N ARG A 129 -6.32 -15.85 -22.36
CA ARG A 129 -7.47 -16.50 -21.70
C ARG A 129 -7.76 -17.89 -22.27
N ASP A 130 -7.72 -18.03 -23.59
CA ASP A 130 -7.94 -19.30 -24.30
C ASP A 130 -6.89 -20.37 -23.93
N HIS A 131 -5.70 -19.93 -23.47
CA HIS A 131 -4.60 -20.82 -23.08
C HIS A 131 -4.35 -20.84 -21.55
N GLU A 132 -5.26 -20.28 -20.75
CA GLU A 132 -5.14 -20.21 -19.28
C GLU A 132 -3.80 -19.62 -18.80
N LEU A 133 -3.26 -18.64 -19.54
CA LEU A 133 -2.04 -17.89 -19.24
C LEU A 133 -2.41 -16.50 -18.70
N PRO A 134 -2.52 -16.26 -17.37
CA PRO A 134 -2.89 -14.96 -16.86
C PRO A 134 -1.90 -13.87 -17.28
N LEU A 135 -2.44 -12.69 -17.62
CA LEU A 135 -1.69 -11.56 -18.12
C LEU A 135 -1.87 -10.35 -17.19
N ILE A 136 -0.78 -9.82 -16.64
CA ILE A 136 -0.76 -8.57 -15.86
C ILE A 136 -0.25 -7.44 -16.77
N GLY A 137 -0.96 -6.31 -16.77
CA GLY A 137 -0.70 -5.19 -17.67
C GLY A 137 -1.67 -5.14 -18.86
N PRO A 138 -1.22 -4.70 -20.05
CA PRO A 138 0.09 -4.12 -20.39
C PRO A 138 0.30 -2.72 -19.82
N ASN A 139 1.41 -2.06 -20.21
CA ASN A 139 1.71 -0.67 -19.86
C ASN A 139 1.88 -0.45 -18.35
N LEU A 140 2.74 -1.21 -17.71
CA LEU A 140 3.01 -1.12 -16.27
C LEU A 140 4.50 -0.90 -15.98
N VAL A 141 4.79 -0.40 -14.78
CA VAL A 141 6.18 -0.17 -14.32
C VAL A 141 6.82 -1.40 -13.70
N GLY A 142 6.03 -2.32 -13.16
CA GLY A 142 6.50 -3.54 -12.51
C GLY A 142 5.77 -3.86 -11.21
N MET A 143 6.34 -4.81 -10.47
CA MET A 143 5.82 -5.32 -9.20
C MET A 143 6.95 -5.88 -8.33
N GLY A 144 6.65 -6.13 -7.07
CA GLY A 144 7.62 -6.75 -6.17
C GLY A 144 7.13 -6.97 -4.75
N SER A 145 8.01 -7.56 -3.95
CA SER A 145 7.81 -7.76 -2.51
C SER A 145 9.12 -7.55 -1.76
N PRO A 146 9.16 -6.63 -0.78
CA PRO A 146 10.34 -6.41 0.03
C PRO A 146 10.67 -7.62 0.93
N TYR A 147 9.68 -8.44 1.28
CA TYR A 147 9.91 -9.66 2.05
C TYR A 147 10.77 -10.69 1.31
N LEU A 148 10.74 -10.64 -0.03
CA LEU A 148 11.48 -11.55 -0.91
C LEU A 148 12.68 -10.87 -1.59
N ASN A 149 12.98 -9.62 -1.26
CA ASN A 149 13.96 -8.80 -1.99
C ASN A 149 13.67 -8.79 -3.51
N PHE A 150 12.40 -8.87 -3.86
CA PHE A 150 11.92 -9.01 -5.21
C PHE A 150 11.44 -7.67 -5.76
N ASN A 151 12.10 -7.20 -6.82
CA ASN A 151 11.74 -6.00 -7.56
C ASN A 151 11.85 -6.30 -9.05
N CYS A 152 10.73 -6.62 -9.68
CA CYS A 152 10.63 -6.97 -11.09
C CYS A 152 9.96 -5.83 -11.87
N GLY A 153 10.78 -4.92 -12.37
CA GLY A 153 10.33 -3.76 -13.12
C GLY A 153 11.46 -2.76 -13.36
N PHE A 154 11.14 -1.62 -13.96
CA PHE A 154 12.08 -0.50 -14.05
C PHE A 154 11.86 0.49 -12.89
N ILE A 155 11.93 -0.05 -11.69
CA ILE A 155 11.60 0.57 -10.41
C ILE A 155 12.88 0.86 -9.64
N PRO A 156 13.17 2.15 -9.30
CA PRO A 156 14.42 2.52 -8.64
C PRO A 156 14.47 2.20 -7.14
N TYR A 157 13.31 1.87 -6.53
CA TYR A 157 13.19 1.67 -5.08
C TYR A 157 12.60 0.29 -4.76
N LEU A 158 13.08 -0.36 -3.72
CA LEU A 158 12.37 -1.43 -3.03
C LEU A 158 11.82 -0.82 -1.72
N PRO A 159 10.51 -0.89 -1.46
CA PRO A 159 9.93 -0.35 -0.22
C PRO A 159 10.45 -1.10 1.00
N ILE A 160 10.32 -0.51 2.19
CA ILE A 160 10.60 -1.24 3.43
C ILE A 160 9.52 -2.30 3.68
N LYS A 161 9.88 -3.34 4.41
CA LYS A 161 8.95 -4.40 4.82
C LYS A 161 7.87 -3.83 5.73
N GLY A 162 6.63 -4.21 5.48
CA GLY A 162 5.51 -3.79 6.31
C GLY A 162 4.18 -4.35 5.83
N PRO A 163 3.07 -3.92 6.42
CA PRO A 163 1.79 -4.60 6.33
C PRO A 163 0.88 -4.16 5.17
N VAL A 164 1.28 -3.22 4.34
CA VAL A 164 0.38 -2.65 3.31
C VAL A 164 0.62 -3.29 1.95
N ALA A 165 -0.43 -3.89 1.37
CA ALA A 165 -0.45 -4.32 -0.03
C ALA A 165 -0.80 -3.13 -0.93
N MET A 166 0.13 -2.68 -1.78
CA MET A 166 -0.06 -1.54 -2.66
C MET A 166 -0.42 -1.97 -4.07
N ILE A 167 -1.64 -1.69 -4.51
CA ILE A 167 -2.17 -2.04 -5.83
C ILE A 167 -2.47 -0.74 -6.59
N SER A 168 -1.76 -0.45 -7.66
CA SER A 168 -1.89 0.82 -8.36
C SER A 168 -2.12 0.66 -9.84
N GLN A 169 -3.12 1.36 -10.38
CA GLN A 169 -3.31 1.49 -11.82
C GLN A 169 -2.27 2.45 -12.43
N SER A 170 -1.83 3.45 -11.66
CA SER A 170 -0.82 4.44 -12.09
C SER A 170 0.59 3.98 -11.74
N GLY A 171 1.45 3.86 -12.75
CA GLY A 171 2.88 3.59 -12.55
C GLY A 171 3.61 4.72 -11.83
N ALA A 172 3.32 5.98 -12.18
CA ALA A 172 3.99 7.14 -11.57
C ALA A 172 3.66 7.27 -10.08
N ASN A 173 2.38 7.10 -9.70
CA ASN A 173 1.98 7.17 -8.31
C ASN A 173 2.45 5.94 -7.50
N LEU A 174 2.56 4.78 -8.14
CA LEU A 174 3.24 3.64 -7.51
C LEU A 174 4.69 3.98 -7.16
N LEU A 175 5.46 4.52 -8.12
CA LEU A 175 6.85 4.93 -7.87
C LEU A 175 6.96 5.98 -6.75
N ALA A 176 6.04 6.94 -6.70
CA ALA A 176 5.98 7.93 -5.63
C ALA A 176 5.74 7.26 -4.26
N ALA A 177 4.79 6.31 -4.17
CA ALA A 177 4.55 5.56 -2.93
C ALA A 177 5.77 4.75 -2.47
N LEU A 178 6.49 4.12 -3.43
CA LEU A 178 7.70 3.35 -3.12
C LEU A 178 8.83 4.26 -2.58
N GLY A 179 8.99 5.45 -3.15
CA GLY A 179 9.94 6.45 -2.65
C GLY A 179 9.56 6.97 -1.25
N THR A 180 8.26 7.23 -1.02
CA THR A 180 7.73 7.62 0.29
C THR A 180 7.94 6.51 1.32
N SER A 181 7.77 5.24 0.93
CA SER A 181 8.01 4.10 1.81
C SER A 181 9.40 4.12 2.44
N GLN A 182 10.43 4.38 1.64
CA GLN A 182 11.80 4.44 2.15
C GLN A 182 12.05 5.69 3.03
N LYS A 183 11.50 6.83 2.60
CA LYS A 183 11.73 8.10 3.29
C LYS A 183 10.97 8.18 4.62
N ASP A 184 9.73 7.75 4.62
CA ASP A 184 8.78 7.99 5.73
C ASP A 184 8.47 6.70 6.50
N HIS A 185 9.23 5.63 6.29
CA HIS A 185 9.05 4.30 6.90
C HIS A 185 7.61 3.76 6.76
N PHE A 186 7.03 3.95 5.55
CA PHE A 186 5.75 3.38 5.17
C PHE A 186 5.96 1.96 4.61
N GLY A 187 5.74 0.95 5.44
CA GLY A 187 6.06 -0.44 5.11
C GLY A 187 5.04 -1.12 4.19
N MET A 188 5.52 -1.89 3.22
CA MET A 188 4.69 -2.64 2.28
C MET A 188 4.93 -4.15 2.35
N SER A 189 3.88 -4.94 2.09
CA SER A 189 3.96 -6.40 1.95
C SER A 189 4.34 -6.80 0.52
N PHE A 190 3.63 -6.24 -0.43
CA PHE A 190 3.94 -6.28 -1.84
C PHE A 190 3.41 -5.02 -2.55
N PHE A 191 3.85 -4.82 -3.77
CA PHE A 191 3.34 -3.75 -4.63
C PHE A 191 3.18 -4.25 -6.06
N VAL A 192 2.19 -3.72 -6.76
CA VAL A 192 1.94 -4.05 -8.16
C VAL A 192 1.39 -2.85 -8.94
N GLY A 193 1.98 -2.62 -10.11
CA GLY A 193 1.39 -1.76 -11.14
C GLY A 193 0.49 -2.58 -12.05
N LEU A 194 -0.75 -2.15 -12.29
CA LEU A 194 -1.71 -2.86 -13.13
C LEU A 194 -1.70 -2.35 -14.58
N GLY A 195 -1.30 -1.09 -14.81
CA GLY A 195 -1.35 -0.48 -16.14
C GLY A 195 -2.76 -0.51 -16.73
N ASN A 196 -2.90 -1.06 -17.95
CA ASN A 196 -4.18 -1.10 -18.67
C ASN A 196 -5.17 -2.13 -18.15
N LYS A 197 -4.80 -3.02 -17.21
CA LYS A 197 -5.67 -4.08 -16.62
C LYS A 197 -6.40 -4.93 -17.66
N ALA A 198 -5.69 -5.38 -18.70
CA ALA A 198 -6.33 -6.05 -19.82
C ALA A 198 -6.95 -7.41 -19.47
N ASP A 199 -6.36 -8.14 -18.52
CA ASP A 199 -6.82 -9.44 -18.08
C ASP A 199 -6.94 -9.56 -16.56
N VAL A 200 -5.83 -9.48 -15.83
CA VAL A 200 -5.84 -9.50 -14.37
C VAL A 200 -6.16 -8.09 -13.85
N ASP A 201 -7.16 -7.99 -12.98
CA ASP A 201 -7.67 -6.71 -12.44
C ASP A 201 -7.53 -6.63 -10.92
N PHE A 202 -8.07 -5.59 -10.33
CA PHE A 202 -8.11 -5.37 -8.87
C PHE A 202 -8.69 -6.57 -8.11
N CYS A 203 -9.74 -7.20 -8.64
CA CYS A 203 -10.47 -8.27 -7.96
C CYS A 203 -9.57 -9.47 -7.61
N GLU A 204 -8.72 -9.90 -8.52
CA GLU A 204 -7.79 -11.00 -8.29
C GLU A 204 -6.71 -10.61 -7.26
N PHE A 205 -6.18 -9.38 -7.32
CA PHE A 205 -5.20 -8.92 -6.34
C PHE A 205 -5.78 -8.67 -4.96
N ILE A 206 -7.03 -8.19 -4.85
CA ILE A 206 -7.76 -8.07 -3.57
C ILE A 206 -7.88 -9.46 -2.94
N SER A 207 -8.33 -10.47 -3.70
CA SER A 207 -8.47 -11.83 -3.20
C SER A 207 -7.13 -12.44 -2.79
N TYR A 208 -6.07 -12.21 -3.58
CA TYR A 208 -4.72 -12.65 -3.22
C TYR A 208 -4.23 -11.99 -1.92
N ALA A 209 -4.35 -10.65 -1.82
CA ALA A 209 -3.96 -9.91 -0.62
C ALA A 209 -4.76 -10.34 0.63
N GLY A 210 -6.01 -10.74 0.44
CA GLY A 210 -6.84 -11.33 1.50
C GLY A 210 -6.19 -12.57 2.12
N ARG A 211 -5.52 -13.39 1.31
CA ARG A 211 -4.84 -14.65 1.72
C ARG A 211 -3.38 -14.41 2.19
N ASP A 212 -2.75 -13.32 1.78
CA ASP A 212 -1.36 -13.03 2.13
C ASP A 212 -1.21 -12.65 3.61
N GLU A 213 -0.46 -13.45 4.37
CA GLU A 213 -0.27 -13.25 5.82
C GLU A 213 0.49 -11.97 6.17
N ASN A 214 1.32 -11.45 5.26
CA ASN A 214 2.07 -10.22 5.46
C ASN A 214 1.21 -8.97 5.23
N SER A 215 0.13 -9.08 4.46
CA SER A 215 -0.77 -7.96 4.20
C SER A 215 -1.81 -7.83 5.32
N LYS A 216 -1.92 -6.63 5.91
CA LYS A 216 -2.93 -6.30 6.92
C LYS A 216 -3.88 -5.21 6.44
N CYS A 217 -3.48 -4.43 5.45
CA CYS A 217 -4.29 -3.40 4.80
C CYS A 217 -4.01 -3.40 3.30
N LEU A 218 -5.02 -3.13 2.50
CA LEU A 218 -4.90 -2.95 1.05
C LEU A 218 -5.03 -1.46 0.71
N ALA A 219 -4.06 -0.94 -0.01
CA ALA A 219 -4.05 0.42 -0.54
C ALA A 219 -4.22 0.38 -2.07
N ILE A 220 -5.35 0.88 -2.59
CA ILE A 220 -5.74 0.73 -3.98
C ILE A 220 -5.88 2.09 -4.66
N TYR A 221 -5.02 2.35 -5.66
CA TYR A 221 -5.09 3.55 -6.50
C TYR A 221 -5.88 3.25 -7.78
N ILE A 222 -6.97 3.95 -7.99
CA ILE A 222 -7.97 3.67 -9.03
C ILE A 222 -8.12 4.86 -9.98
N GLU A 223 -7.94 4.62 -11.28
CA GLU A 223 -8.29 5.55 -12.36
C GLU A 223 -9.68 5.23 -12.94
N GLY A 224 -10.04 3.93 -12.99
CA GLY A 224 -11.35 3.46 -13.41
C GLY A 224 -11.60 2.00 -13.04
N LEU A 225 -12.89 1.66 -12.88
CA LEU A 225 -13.37 0.29 -12.64
C LEU A 225 -14.13 -0.20 -13.87
N ASP A 226 -13.73 -1.36 -14.41
CA ASP A 226 -14.40 -1.97 -15.55
C ASP A 226 -15.66 -2.75 -15.11
N SER A 227 -15.62 -3.31 -13.90
CA SER A 227 -16.73 -4.05 -13.27
C SER A 227 -16.91 -3.64 -11.81
N PRO A 228 -17.71 -2.58 -11.52
CA PRO A 228 -17.98 -2.12 -10.17
C PRO A 228 -18.54 -3.20 -9.24
N ASP A 229 -19.48 -4.00 -9.73
CA ASP A 229 -20.10 -5.07 -8.93
C ASP A 229 -19.07 -6.14 -8.51
N ALA A 230 -18.20 -6.55 -9.42
CA ALA A 230 -17.14 -7.50 -9.11
C ALA A 230 -16.10 -6.91 -8.11
N PHE A 231 -15.83 -5.62 -8.20
CA PHE A 231 -14.97 -4.93 -7.22
C PHE A 231 -15.61 -4.93 -5.83
N ILE A 232 -16.92 -4.63 -5.73
CA ILE A 232 -17.68 -4.67 -4.48
C ILE A 232 -17.62 -6.08 -3.87
N GLU A 233 -17.89 -7.11 -4.68
CA GLU A 233 -17.85 -8.51 -4.23
C GLU A 233 -16.45 -8.90 -3.73
N ALA A 234 -15.40 -8.55 -4.48
CA ALA A 234 -14.03 -8.83 -4.09
C ALA A 234 -13.65 -8.15 -2.77
N CYS A 235 -13.98 -6.87 -2.60
CA CYS A 235 -13.73 -6.15 -1.35
C CYS A 235 -14.45 -6.81 -0.16
N ARG A 236 -15.71 -7.19 -0.32
CA ARG A 236 -16.51 -7.83 0.75
C ARG A 236 -16.04 -9.25 1.10
N SER A 237 -15.30 -9.89 0.21
CA SER A 237 -14.79 -11.25 0.42
C SER A 237 -13.55 -11.31 1.31
N VAL A 238 -12.97 -10.17 1.70
CA VAL A 238 -11.76 -10.10 2.52
C VAL A 238 -12.01 -9.34 3.82
N ASP A 239 -11.46 -9.84 4.92
CA ASP A 239 -11.62 -9.26 6.27
C ASP A 239 -10.60 -8.14 6.58
N LYS A 240 -9.78 -7.77 5.59
CA LYS A 240 -8.74 -6.74 5.76
C LYS A 240 -9.26 -5.37 5.35
N PRO A 241 -8.91 -4.29 6.06
CA PRO A 241 -9.28 -2.95 5.66
C PRO A 241 -8.73 -2.61 4.27
N ILE A 242 -9.56 -1.92 3.49
CA ILE A 242 -9.25 -1.49 2.13
C ILE A 242 -9.35 0.02 2.09
N VAL A 243 -8.27 0.67 1.69
CA VAL A 243 -8.21 2.12 1.48
C VAL A 243 -8.11 2.38 -0.02
N THR A 244 -8.95 3.25 -0.53
CA THR A 244 -9.01 3.59 -1.95
C THR A 244 -8.75 5.07 -2.17
N ILE A 245 -8.07 5.38 -3.26
CA ILE A 245 -8.05 6.74 -3.82
C ILE A 245 -8.51 6.68 -5.27
N LYS A 246 -9.55 7.45 -5.61
CA LYS A 246 -10.07 7.58 -7.00
C LYS A 246 -9.65 8.91 -7.57
N VAL A 247 -9.00 8.88 -8.72
CA VAL A 247 -8.57 10.08 -9.43
C VAL A 247 -9.33 10.25 -10.74
N GLY A 248 -9.34 11.47 -11.29
CA GLY A 248 -10.08 11.78 -12.50
C GLY A 248 -11.59 11.98 -12.28
N GLY A 249 -12.05 12.29 -11.06
CA GLY A 249 -13.47 12.55 -10.75
C GLY A 249 -13.96 13.97 -11.10
N SER A 250 -13.05 14.94 -11.29
CA SER A 250 -13.41 16.27 -11.73
C SER A 250 -13.62 16.34 -13.26
N LYS A 251 -14.41 17.31 -13.75
CA LYS A 251 -14.67 17.49 -15.20
C LYS A 251 -13.39 17.60 -16.06
N ILE A 252 -12.33 18.22 -15.52
CA ILE A 252 -11.03 18.32 -16.20
C ILE A 252 -10.25 17.02 -16.03
N GLY A 253 -10.27 16.45 -14.83
CA GLY A 253 -9.63 15.17 -14.53
C GLY A 253 -10.18 14.01 -15.37
N GLU A 254 -11.49 13.97 -15.62
CA GLU A 254 -12.15 13.00 -16.51
C GLU A 254 -11.61 13.06 -17.93
N LYS A 255 -11.51 14.27 -18.51
CA LYS A 255 -10.93 14.47 -19.83
C LYS A 255 -9.46 14.05 -19.89
N ALA A 256 -8.70 14.34 -18.83
CA ALA A 256 -7.29 13.95 -18.73
C ALA A 256 -7.14 12.42 -18.58
N ALA A 257 -7.96 11.78 -17.76
CA ALA A 257 -7.98 10.33 -17.58
C ALA A 257 -8.33 9.60 -18.86
N PHE A 258 -9.34 10.07 -19.60
CA PHE A 258 -9.69 9.53 -20.92
C PHE A 258 -8.52 9.60 -21.91
N ALA A 259 -7.81 10.74 -21.96
CA ALA A 259 -6.65 10.91 -22.82
C ALA A 259 -5.46 10.03 -22.41
N HIS A 260 -5.36 9.66 -21.12
CA HIS A 260 -4.24 8.90 -20.56
C HIS A 260 -4.44 7.38 -20.62
N THR A 261 -5.65 6.89 -20.37
CA THR A 261 -5.91 5.44 -20.22
C THR A 261 -6.80 4.88 -21.34
N ALA A 262 -7.42 5.74 -22.17
CA ALA A 262 -8.48 5.36 -23.12
C ALA A 262 -9.59 4.51 -22.48
N SER A 263 -9.72 4.53 -21.15
CA SER A 263 -10.79 3.82 -20.47
C SER A 263 -12.08 4.62 -20.61
N GLU A 264 -13.10 4.00 -21.18
CA GLU A 264 -14.45 4.54 -21.21
C GLU A 264 -15.02 4.49 -19.78
N ASN A 265 -14.68 5.49 -18.96
CA ASN A 265 -15.29 5.66 -17.64
C ASN A 265 -16.77 6.01 -17.82
N LYS A 266 -17.61 4.99 -17.86
CA LYS A 266 -19.07 5.16 -17.80
C LYS A 266 -19.45 5.55 -16.38
N GLY A 267 -19.81 6.82 -16.18
CA GLY A 267 -20.28 7.34 -14.90
C GLY A 267 -19.16 7.87 -14.00
N THR A 268 -18.63 9.02 -14.33
CA THR A 268 -17.43 9.60 -13.72
C THR A 268 -17.69 10.63 -12.64
N ASN A 269 -18.90 10.66 -12.11
CA ASN A 269 -19.17 11.56 -11.02
C ASN A 269 -18.67 10.96 -9.69
N ASP A 270 -18.11 11.77 -8.82
CA ASP A 270 -17.59 11.36 -7.52
C ASP A 270 -18.63 10.60 -6.68
N ALA A 271 -19.91 10.99 -6.73
CA ALA A 271 -20.98 10.33 -6.01
C ALA A 271 -21.22 8.87 -6.45
N PHE A 272 -20.94 8.53 -7.71
CA PHE A 272 -21.00 7.14 -8.18
C PHE A 272 -19.90 6.28 -7.50
N TYR A 273 -18.69 6.81 -7.37
CA TYR A 273 -17.62 6.09 -6.70
C TYR A 273 -17.78 6.06 -5.19
N ASP A 274 -18.37 7.10 -4.58
CA ASP A 274 -18.74 7.09 -3.16
C ASP A 274 -19.68 5.92 -2.85
N ASP A 275 -20.74 5.73 -3.65
CA ASP A 275 -21.68 4.63 -3.51
C ASP A 275 -21.01 3.25 -3.67
N ILE A 276 -20.08 3.11 -4.64
CA ILE A 276 -19.31 1.87 -4.83
C ILE A 276 -18.45 1.56 -3.60
N PHE A 277 -17.69 2.54 -3.10
CA PHE A 277 -16.77 2.32 -1.98
C PHE A 277 -17.54 2.08 -0.67
N GLU A 278 -18.66 2.77 -0.45
CA GLU A 278 -19.55 2.51 0.67
C GLU A 278 -20.09 1.07 0.61
N LYS A 279 -20.63 0.64 -0.54
CA LYS A 279 -21.09 -0.73 -0.74
C LYS A 279 -19.98 -1.76 -0.60
N ALA A 280 -18.76 -1.43 -1.02
CA ALA A 280 -17.59 -2.29 -0.88
C ALA A 280 -17.07 -2.38 0.56
N GLY A 281 -17.47 -1.47 1.46
CA GLY A 281 -16.87 -1.32 2.78
C GLY A 281 -15.44 -0.78 2.73
N ALA A 282 -15.08 -0.08 1.64
CA ALA A 282 -13.77 0.48 1.43
C ALA A 282 -13.72 1.95 1.89
N ILE A 283 -12.63 2.35 2.51
CA ILE A 283 -12.41 3.73 2.96
C ILE A 283 -11.89 4.54 1.77
N ARG A 284 -12.59 5.63 1.43
CA ARG A 284 -12.17 6.55 0.39
C ARG A 284 -11.29 7.66 0.96
N ALA A 285 -10.03 7.72 0.55
CA ALA A 285 -9.16 8.87 0.75
C ALA A 285 -9.40 9.93 -0.32
N THR A 286 -9.35 11.20 0.05
CA THR A 286 -9.58 12.34 -0.84
C THR A 286 -8.29 12.99 -1.31
N THR A 287 -7.20 12.81 -0.56
CA THR A 287 -5.87 13.30 -0.89
C THR A 287 -4.85 12.17 -0.90
N TRP A 288 -3.73 12.39 -1.59
CA TRP A 288 -2.61 11.46 -1.60
C TRP A 288 -2.06 11.19 -0.20
N GLN A 289 -1.95 12.24 0.62
CA GLN A 289 -1.45 12.10 1.99
C GLN A 289 -2.40 11.26 2.84
N GLU A 290 -3.71 11.54 2.81
CA GLU A 290 -4.71 10.70 3.49
C GLU A 290 -4.64 9.25 3.08
N PHE A 291 -4.48 8.98 1.78
CA PHE A 291 -4.38 7.62 1.26
C PHE A 291 -3.23 6.85 1.92
N LEU A 292 -2.04 7.47 2.01
CA LEU A 292 -0.89 6.85 2.66
C LEU A 292 -1.06 6.74 4.18
N ASP A 293 -1.53 7.79 4.83
CA ASP A 293 -1.64 7.85 6.29
C ASP A 293 -2.68 6.87 6.83
N ILE A 294 -3.86 6.80 6.21
CA ILE A 294 -4.91 5.84 6.59
C ILE A 294 -4.42 4.41 6.33
N SER A 295 -3.78 4.15 5.18
CA SER A 295 -3.26 2.82 4.85
C SER A 295 -2.19 2.37 5.86
N MET A 296 -1.33 3.28 6.30
CA MET A 296 -0.31 3.00 7.31
C MET A 296 -0.96 2.71 8.68
N ALA A 297 -1.90 3.55 9.12
CA ALA A 297 -2.58 3.36 10.40
C ALA A 297 -3.29 2.00 10.46
N LEU A 298 -4.09 1.69 9.44
CA LEU A 298 -4.86 0.44 9.38
C LEU A 298 -3.99 -0.79 9.12
N GLY A 299 -2.83 -0.61 8.52
CA GLY A 299 -1.86 -1.70 8.36
C GLY A 299 -1.12 -2.02 9.65
N MET A 300 -0.74 -1.01 10.43
CA MET A 300 0.06 -1.16 11.63
C MET A 300 -0.76 -1.46 12.88
N GLN A 301 -2.01 -0.99 12.95
CA GLN A 301 -2.83 -1.04 14.16
C GLN A 301 -4.16 -1.77 13.92
N PRO A 302 -4.68 -2.47 14.95
CA PRO A 302 -6.01 -3.05 14.87
C PRO A 302 -7.08 -1.95 14.84
N ALA A 303 -8.27 -2.27 14.32
CA ALA A 303 -9.42 -1.40 14.48
C ALA A 303 -9.82 -1.28 15.96
N PRO A 304 -10.31 -0.11 16.42
CA PRO A 304 -10.81 0.04 17.78
C PRO A 304 -12.05 -0.83 17.99
N LYS A 305 -12.21 -1.40 19.19
CA LYS A 305 -13.37 -2.25 19.53
C LYS A 305 -14.63 -1.46 19.91
N GLY A 306 -14.55 -0.14 19.88
CA GLY A 306 -15.64 0.78 20.21
C GLY A 306 -15.17 2.23 20.08
N ASP A 307 -16.04 3.17 20.48
CA ASP A 307 -15.90 4.58 20.17
C ASP A 307 -15.15 5.40 21.23
N ASN A 308 -14.71 4.74 22.33
CA ASN A 308 -14.04 5.43 23.42
C ASN A 308 -12.55 5.62 23.11
N ILE A 309 -12.22 6.70 22.45
CA ILE A 309 -10.85 7.12 22.16
C ILE A 309 -10.40 8.16 23.17
N VAL A 310 -9.22 8.01 23.73
CA VAL A 310 -8.62 8.96 24.66
C VAL A 310 -7.38 9.58 24.03
N MET A 311 -7.30 10.90 24.04
CA MET A 311 -6.12 11.64 23.63
C MET A 311 -5.32 12.08 24.86
N ILE A 312 -3.99 11.90 24.80
CA ILE A 312 -3.03 12.40 25.80
C ILE A 312 -2.07 13.33 25.10
N THR A 313 -1.94 14.54 25.60
CA THR A 313 -1.06 15.57 25.03
C THR A 313 -0.33 16.34 26.13
N ASN A 314 0.87 16.84 25.84
CA ASN A 314 1.54 17.87 26.64
C ASN A 314 1.35 19.29 26.07
N GLY A 315 0.63 19.38 24.95
CA GLY A 315 0.31 20.65 24.28
C GLY A 315 -1.20 20.81 24.12
N GLY A 316 -1.88 21.58 24.98
CA GLY A 316 -3.32 21.75 24.93
C GLY A 316 -3.86 22.20 23.57
N GLY A 317 -3.08 23.00 22.83
CA GLY A 317 -3.42 23.42 21.46
C GLY A 317 -3.56 22.27 20.46
N SER A 318 -2.68 21.25 20.52
CA SER A 318 -2.80 20.03 19.72
C SER A 318 -4.09 19.27 20.04
N GLY A 319 -4.41 19.16 21.35
CA GLY A 319 -5.66 18.53 21.79
C GLY A 319 -6.90 19.22 21.21
N LEU A 320 -6.96 20.55 21.24
CA LEU A 320 -8.06 21.32 20.67
C LEU A 320 -8.16 21.15 19.15
N LEU A 321 -7.02 21.16 18.44
CA LEU A 321 -6.98 20.94 16.99
C LEU A 321 -7.50 19.57 16.63
N SER A 322 -7.14 18.53 17.38
CA SER A 322 -7.64 17.18 17.16
C SER A 322 -9.16 17.08 17.36
N CYS A 323 -9.71 17.71 18.41
CA CYS A 323 -11.16 17.76 18.62
C CYS A 323 -11.87 18.41 17.43
N ASP A 324 -11.37 19.57 16.95
CA ASP A 324 -11.92 20.24 15.78
C ASP A 324 -11.90 19.37 14.51
N HIS A 325 -10.85 18.56 14.33
CA HIS A 325 -10.73 17.65 13.19
C HIS A 325 -11.74 16.49 13.27
N PHE A 326 -11.94 15.90 14.43
CA PHE A 326 -12.97 14.87 14.64
C PHE A 326 -14.36 15.41 14.26
N GLU A 327 -14.73 16.56 14.79
CA GLU A 327 -16.06 17.15 14.57
C GLU A 327 -16.27 17.53 13.09
N ARG A 328 -15.30 18.23 12.47
CA ARG A 328 -15.42 18.68 11.07
C ARG A 328 -15.50 17.56 10.05
N ARG A 329 -14.97 16.42 10.38
CA ARG A 329 -14.99 15.25 9.48
C ARG A 329 -16.28 14.45 9.56
N GLY A 330 -17.20 14.80 10.48
CA GLY A 330 -18.46 14.07 10.68
C GLY A 330 -18.23 12.59 10.95
N MET A 331 -17.10 12.26 11.59
CA MET A 331 -16.77 10.89 11.91
C MET A 331 -17.76 10.31 12.90
N PRO A 332 -18.01 8.99 12.91
CA PRO A 332 -18.88 8.34 13.91
C PRO A 332 -18.46 8.64 15.35
N MET A 333 -17.16 8.92 15.54
CA MET A 333 -16.57 9.39 16.80
C MET A 333 -16.26 10.87 16.71
N HIS A 334 -17.28 11.72 16.77
CA HIS A 334 -17.09 13.16 16.72
C HIS A 334 -16.72 13.78 18.05
N GLU A 335 -16.77 13.01 19.12
CA GLU A 335 -16.34 13.43 20.45
C GLU A 335 -15.32 12.45 21.00
N LEU A 336 -14.28 12.97 21.66
CA LEU A 336 -13.39 12.12 22.43
C LEU A 336 -14.15 11.57 23.64
N ALA A 337 -13.83 10.33 24.03
CA ALA A 337 -14.53 9.66 25.12
C ALA A 337 -14.55 10.48 26.41
N GLU A 338 -15.67 10.52 27.09
CA GLU A 338 -15.76 11.06 28.43
C GLU A 338 -15.01 10.15 29.41
N ILE A 339 -13.99 10.69 30.06
CA ILE A 339 -13.18 9.95 31.02
C ILE A 339 -13.95 9.74 32.32
N SER A 340 -14.12 8.48 32.70
CA SER A 340 -14.76 8.16 34.00
C SER A 340 -14.03 8.85 35.17
N PRO A 341 -14.74 9.27 36.26
CA PRO A 341 -14.11 9.88 37.42
C PRO A 341 -12.98 9.03 38.04
N ASN A 342 -13.10 7.72 37.97
CA ASN A 342 -12.06 6.81 38.44
C ASN A 342 -10.80 6.88 37.60
N LEU A 343 -10.91 6.84 36.24
CA LEU A 343 -9.77 6.98 35.36
C LEU A 343 -9.13 8.37 35.48
N ALA A 344 -9.95 9.42 35.50
CA ALA A 344 -9.48 10.80 35.73
C ALA A 344 -8.71 10.95 37.05
N GLY A 345 -9.18 10.32 38.12
CA GLY A 345 -8.49 10.30 39.43
C GLY A 345 -7.13 9.60 39.37
N ARG A 346 -7.04 8.47 38.68
CA ARG A 346 -5.76 7.76 38.48
C ARG A 346 -4.76 8.55 37.61
N ILE A 347 -5.23 9.21 36.56
CA ILE A 347 -4.39 10.06 35.70
C ILE A 347 -3.91 11.30 36.49
N ARG A 348 -4.77 11.92 37.28
CA ARG A 348 -4.46 13.10 38.13
C ARG A 348 -3.22 12.88 39.00
N ALA A 349 -2.96 11.67 39.45
CA ALA A 349 -1.79 11.35 40.30
C ALA A 349 -0.44 11.53 39.53
N TYR A 350 -0.47 11.61 38.21
CA TYR A 350 0.71 11.70 37.33
C TYR A 350 0.79 13.03 36.56
N MET A 351 0.05 14.05 36.96
CA MET A 351 0.06 15.33 36.24
C MET A 351 0.15 16.51 37.22
N PRO A 352 0.62 17.68 36.76
CA PRO A 352 0.64 18.86 37.60
C PRO A 352 -0.80 19.34 37.91
N MET A 353 -0.95 20.14 38.95
CA MET A 353 -2.28 20.65 39.39
C MET A 353 -3.05 21.41 38.32
N PHE A 354 -2.34 22.08 37.42
CA PHE A 354 -2.90 22.86 36.30
C PHE A 354 -3.13 22.04 35.01
N GLY A 355 -2.78 20.75 35.00
CA GLY A 355 -3.14 19.86 33.92
C GLY A 355 -4.62 19.47 33.94
N SER A 356 -5.17 18.98 32.83
CA SER A 356 -6.55 18.52 32.71
C SER A 356 -6.60 16.99 32.58
N PRO A 357 -7.27 16.27 33.51
CA PRO A 357 -7.47 14.84 33.35
C PRO A 357 -8.68 14.48 32.50
N LEU A 358 -9.36 15.49 31.96
CA LEU A 358 -10.48 15.32 31.02
C LEU A 358 -9.96 15.08 29.61
N ASN A 359 -10.75 14.44 28.78
CA ASN A 359 -10.37 14.20 27.39
C ASN A 359 -10.57 15.47 26.53
N PRO A 360 -9.55 16.01 25.84
CA PRO A 360 -8.15 15.58 25.79
C PRO A 360 -7.44 15.71 27.16
N VAL A 361 -6.69 14.65 27.53
CA VAL A 361 -5.87 14.69 28.74
C VAL A 361 -4.65 15.58 28.50
N ASP A 362 -4.63 16.76 29.13
CA ASP A 362 -3.51 17.69 29.03
C ASP A 362 -2.57 17.51 30.23
N ILE A 363 -1.43 16.85 30.02
CA ILE A 363 -0.41 16.65 31.05
C ILE A 363 0.56 17.82 31.18
N SER A 364 0.31 18.92 30.43
CA SER A 364 1.09 20.17 30.44
C SER A 364 2.42 20.12 29.70
N GLY A 365 2.82 21.26 29.13
CA GLY A 365 4.12 21.47 28.44
C GLY A 365 5.35 21.26 29.30
N THR A 366 5.20 21.08 30.62
CA THR A 366 6.29 20.75 31.56
C THR A 366 6.33 19.27 31.91
N ALA A 367 5.55 18.43 31.23
CA ALA A 367 5.44 17.01 31.55
C ALA A 367 6.80 16.29 31.38
N SER A 368 7.20 15.63 32.45
CA SER A 368 8.36 14.73 32.46
C SER A 368 8.03 13.36 31.87
N PRO A 369 9.02 12.55 31.46
CA PRO A 369 8.79 11.17 31.04
C PRO A 369 7.98 10.32 32.03
N VAL A 370 8.13 10.56 33.34
CA VAL A 370 7.35 9.85 34.38
C VAL A 370 5.86 10.17 34.30
N GLN A 371 5.52 11.41 34.00
CA GLN A 371 4.12 11.85 33.84
C GLN A 371 3.49 11.24 32.60
N TYR A 372 4.21 11.25 31.47
CA TYR A 372 3.80 10.52 30.27
C TYR A 372 3.56 9.04 30.57
N LYS A 373 4.54 8.38 31.22
CA LYS A 373 4.40 6.96 31.60
C LYS A 373 3.15 6.70 32.43
N GLY A 374 2.92 7.53 33.42
CA GLY A 374 1.76 7.40 34.32
C GLY A 374 0.46 7.51 33.53
N ALA A 375 0.27 8.60 32.78
CA ALA A 375 -0.94 8.86 32.01
C ALA A 375 -1.23 7.76 30.98
N PHE A 376 -0.27 7.45 30.10
CA PHE A 376 -0.44 6.41 29.09
C PHE A 376 -0.72 5.03 29.70
N THR A 377 -0.03 4.66 30.77
CA THR A 377 -0.26 3.36 31.45
C THR A 377 -1.69 3.25 31.99
N GLN A 378 -2.22 4.31 32.60
CA GLN A 378 -3.57 4.28 33.14
C GLN A 378 -4.62 4.14 32.02
N VAL A 379 -4.45 4.86 30.93
CA VAL A 379 -5.35 4.81 29.77
C VAL A 379 -5.25 3.45 29.05
N MET A 380 -4.05 2.92 28.83
CA MET A 380 -3.86 1.60 28.20
C MET A 380 -4.55 0.48 29.00
N ARG A 381 -4.51 0.54 30.32
CA ARG A 381 -5.08 -0.50 31.21
C ARG A 381 -6.58 -0.37 31.44
N ASP A 382 -7.20 0.77 31.12
CA ASP A 382 -8.62 0.96 31.37
C ASP A 382 -9.45 0.20 30.32
N PRO A 383 -10.32 -0.75 30.72
CA PRO A 383 -11.06 -1.59 29.78
C PRO A 383 -12.09 -0.81 28.94
N ASN A 384 -12.50 0.38 29.39
CA ASN A 384 -13.48 1.21 28.70
C ASN A 384 -12.83 2.10 27.63
N VAL A 385 -11.50 2.16 27.55
CA VAL A 385 -10.79 2.86 26.49
C VAL A 385 -10.54 1.90 25.34
N HIS A 386 -10.94 2.31 24.13
CA HIS A 386 -10.89 1.46 22.94
C HIS A 386 -9.75 1.84 21.97
N GLY A 387 -9.20 3.05 22.09
CA GLY A 387 -8.04 3.50 21.31
C GLY A 387 -7.38 4.72 21.95
N ILE A 388 -6.11 4.95 21.61
CA ILE A 388 -5.28 5.99 22.18
C ILE A 388 -4.70 6.87 21.08
N LEU A 389 -4.84 8.17 21.24
CA LEU A 389 -4.09 9.18 20.51
C LEU A 389 -3.09 9.81 21.47
N GLY A 390 -1.82 9.82 21.11
CA GLY A 390 -0.79 10.50 21.86
C GLY A 390 -0.24 11.69 21.10
N SER A 391 0.10 12.77 21.79
CA SER A 391 0.75 13.91 21.17
C SER A 391 2.02 14.30 21.93
N ILE A 392 3.09 14.57 21.20
CA ILE A 392 4.34 15.12 21.70
C ILE A 392 4.53 16.51 21.07
N CYS A 393 4.46 17.54 21.91
CA CYS A 393 4.84 18.90 21.56
C CYS A 393 6.21 19.21 22.20
N PRO A 394 7.25 19.49 21.43
CA PRO A 394 8.61 19.74 21.94
C PRO A 394 8.66 21.10 22.61
N THR A 395 8.79 21.11 23.93
CA THR A 395 9.11 22.32 24.69
C THR A 395 10.60 22.25 25.11
N ALA A 396 11.14 23.37 25.62
CA ALA A 396 12.53 23.38 26.07
C ALA A 396 12.83 22.38 27.21
N VAL A 397 11.81 21.82 27.84
CA VAL A 397 11.93 20.83 28.94
C VAL A 397 11.41 19.44 28.55
N THR A 398 10.90 19.26 27.33
CA THR A 398 10.45 17.96 26.82
C THR A 398 11.62 17.20 26.23
N ASP A 399 12.00 16.09 26.87
CA ASP A 399 12.98 15.15 26.31
C ASP A 399 12.26 14.22 25.30
N VAL A 400 12.19 14.67 24.03
CA VAL A 400 11.48 13.95 22.96
C VAL A 400 12.01 12.53 22.77
N PRO A 401 13.33 12.28 22.72
CA PRO A 401 13.87 10.92 22.65
C PRO A 401 13.47 10.02 23.81
N ALA A 402 13.51 10.53 25.06
CA ALA A 402 13.13 9.76 26.24
C ALA A 402 11.64 9.43 26.25
N VAL A 403 10.77 10.40 25.88
CA VAL A 403 9.32 10.18 25.76
C VAL A 403 9.02 9.18 24.65
N THR A 404 9.69 9.27 23.50
CA THR A 404 9.53 8.33 22.38
C THR A 404 9.86 6.89 22.79
N ASN A 405 11.00 6.68 23.44
CA ASN A 405 11.38 5.35 23.95
C ASN A 405 10.34 4.80 24.92
N LEU A 406 9.88 5.63 25.82
CA LEU A 406 8.89 5.27 26.82
C LEU A 406 7.53 4.91 26.20
N VAL A 407 7.09 5.64 25.16
CA VAL A 407 5.87 5.31 24.40
C VAL A 407 6.00 3.95 23.73
N ILE A 408 7.16 3.65 23.14
CA ILE A 408 7.45 2.34 22.55
C ILE A 408 7.38 1.25 23.62
N ASP A 409 8.02 1.43 24.76
CA ASP A 409 8.00 0.45 25.87
C ASP A 409 6.58 0.18 26.36
N ILE A 410 5.75 1.21 26.48
CA ILE A 410 4.35 1.08 26.87
C ILE A 410 3.57 0.31 25.82
N TYR A 411 3.72 0.69 24.55
CA TYR A 411 3.05 -0.02 23.45
C TYR A 411 3.44 -1.50 23.42
N GLU A 412 4.72 -1.83 23.47
CA GLU A 412 5.21 -3.21 23.49
C GLU A 412 4.66 -4.01 24.70
N THR A 413 4.56 -3.37 25.85
CA THR A 413 4.02 -4.00 27.06
C THR A 413 2.52 -4.31 26.92
N TYR A 414 1.74 -3.44 26.32
CA TYR A 414 0.28 -3.49 26.33
C TYR A 414 -0.38 -3.77 24.97
N LYS A 415 0.37 -3.92 23.87
CA LYS A 415 -0.18 -4.20 22.53
C LYS A 415 -1.07 -5.44 22.47
N HIS A 416 -0.85 -6.41 23.38
CA HIS A 416 -1.68 -7.61 23.51
C HIS A 416 -3.14 -7.30 23.88
N LEU A 417 -3.45 -6.09 24.39
CA LEU A 417 -4.82 -5.65 24.68
C LEU A 417 -5.62 -5.31 23.41
N GLY A 418 -4.93 -5.19 22.26
CA GLY A 418 -5.55 -4.96 20.96
C GLY A 418 -6.21 -3.59 20.82
N LYS A 419 -5.66 -2.56 21.48
CA LYS A 419 -6.08 -1.16 21.33
C LYS A 419 -5.19 -0.47 20.32
N PRO A 420 -5.75 0.23 19.31
CA PRO A 420 -4.94 1.05 18.42
C PRO A 420 -4.27 2.18 19.20
N PHE A 421 -3.01 2.44 18.84
CA PHE A 421 -2.17 3.45 19.46
C PHE A 421 -1.53 4.29 18.35
N ILE A 422 -1.93 5.54 18.25
CA ILE A 422 -1.50 6.47 17.19
C ILE A 422 -0.83 7.67 17.86
N MET A 423 0.26 8.17 17.26
CA MET A 423 1.00 9.29 17.81
C MET A 423 1.01 10.49 16.84
N GLU A 424 1.00 11.64 17.41
CA GLU A 424 1.29 12.92 16.79
C GLU A 424 2.59 13.49 17.40
N CYS A 425 3.51 13.93 16.54
CA CYS A 425 4.75 14.56 16.98
C CYS A 425 4.94 15.85 16.19
N GLN A 426 4.42 16.96 16.74
CA GLN A 426 4.51 18.28 16.09
C GLN A 426 5.84 18.95 16.42
N GLY A 427 6.66 19.26 15.42
CA GLY A 427 7.87 20.01 15.68
C GLY A 427 8.97 19.81 14.65
N GLY A 428 10.20 20.14 15.06
CA GLY A 428 11.38 20.09 14.22
C GLY A 428 11.99 18.70 14.05
N GLU A 429 13.30 18.65 13.90
CA GLU A 429 14.06 17.44 13.55
C GLU A 429 13.87 16.30 14.58
N GLU A 430 13.90 16.61 15.88
CA GLU A 430 13.71 15.60 16.93
C GLU A 430 12.34 14.90 16.83
N CYS A 431 11.27 15.63 16.44
CA CYS A 431 9.96 15.07 16.22
C CYS A 431 9.92 14.21 14.95
N GLN A 432 10.64 14.57 13.89
CA GLN A 432 10.76 13.74 12.70
C GLN A 432 11.48 12.42 13.01
N GLU A 433 12.56 12.47 13.77
CA GLU A 433 13.26 11.26 14.25
C GLU A 433 12.34 10.38 15.12
N ALA A 434 11.56 11.01 16.01
CA ALA A 434 10.57 10.31 16.82
C ALA A 434 9.51 9.59 15.97
N ILE A 435 8.97 10.26 14.94
CA ILE A 435 8.01 9.67 14.00
C ILE A 435 8.59 8.41 13.35
N MET A 436 9.80 8.49 12.78
CA MET A 436 10.45 7.34 12.14
C MET A 436 10.61 6.18 13.11
N LYS A 437 11.12 6.48 14.30
CA LYS A 437 11.34 5.47 15.33
C LYS A 437 10.05 4.80 15.80
N LEU A 438 8.98 5.56 15.98
CA LEU A 438 7.65 5.03 16.32
C LEU A 438 7.14 4.10 15.23
N ARG A 439 7.24 4.50 13.97
CA ARG A 439 6.81 3.70 12.81
C ARG A 439 7.59 2.38 12.71
N ASP A 440 8.89 2.38 12.97
CA ASP A 440 9.73 1.17 13.00
C ASP A 440 9.27 0.16 14.06
N HIS A 441 8.56 0.63 15.10
CA HIS A 441 7.97 -0.22 16.14
C HIS A 441 6.47 -0.49 15.95
N GLY A 442 5.93 -0.18 14.75
CA GLY A 442 4.53 -0.43 14.43
C GLY A 442 3.54 0.56 15.04
N ILE A 443 4.00 1.71 15.48
CA ILE A 443 3.17 2.80 15.99
C ILE A 443 3.03 3.86 14.90
N PRO A 444 1.86 4.01 14.25
CA PRO A 444 1.63 5.08 13.30
C PRO A 444 1.86 6.43 13.97
N ALA A 445 2.68 7.27 13.37
CA ALA A 445 3.00 8.58 13.91
C ALA A 445 3.01 9.64 12.80
N TYR A 446 2.48 10.82 13.10
CA TYR A 446 2.25 11.86 12.11
C TYR A 446 2.76 13.22 12.61
N PRO A 447 3.14 14.14 11.70
CA PRO A 447 3.66 15.45 12.07
C PRO A 447 2.56 16.46 12.45
N THR A 448 1.30 16.11 12.25
CA THR A 448 0.12 16.97 12.54
C THR A 448 -1.04 16.13 13.06
N ALA A 449 -1.98 16.78 13.73
CA ALA A 449 -3.24 16.20 14.17
C ALA A 449 -4.14 15.82 13.00
#